data_4ef4f0fe1b7911000cfa7596550f973e
#
_entry.id   4ef4f0fe1b7911000cfa7596550f973e
#
_cell.length_a   1.000
_cell.length_b   1.000
_cell.length_c   1.000
_cell.angle_alpha   90.00
_cell.angle_beta   90.00
_cell.angle_gamma   90.00
#
_symmetry.space_group_name_H-M   'P 1'
#
loop_
_entity.id
_entity.type
_entity.pdbx_description
1 polymer ?
#
loop_
_entity_poly.entity_id
_entity_poly.type
_entity_poly.pdbx_seq_one_letter_code
_entity_poly.pdbx_strand_id
1 'polypeptide(L)'
;DFDGDQMAVHLPLSVQAQEEAHNIMLSAKNLLKPSDGQAITPPSLDMVLGCYYLTNDGGKESTMVFGTIHEAITAYRLGHVGLRDKIKARVEGQIIETTVGRMIFNTFIPAELGYQNKTLNKKELAGLIAECYEKCGPDRTSVLVDEIKRVGFKFATKSGLSLAVHDFQMTPKKQDILDAASELVTEITRKFRKGLLTDEERYTNILKIWKNTKEEVSKEITDIIDHKGTVFTLIDSGARGSWSQITQIAGMKGLVLNSTGSTIELPVKSNYKEGLSILEYFISSHGARKGLTDTALKTAESGYLTRRLVDVAQDVMIAADDCGDTE
;
A
#
# COMPACT_ATOMS: atom_id res chain seq x y z
N ASP A 1 14.47 13.13 -9.76
CA ASP A 1 15.05 12.34 -8.69
C ASP A 1 16.55 12.62 -8.58
N PHE A 2 17.18 12.37 -7.44
CA PHE A 2 18.56 12.77 -7.17
C PHE A 2 19.55 11.63 -7.48
N ASP A 3 19.50 11.11 -8.69
CA ASP A 3 20.27 9.97 -9.18
C ASP A 3 21.22 10.32 -10.35
N GLY A 4 21.53 11.60 -10.53
CA GLY A 4 22.41 12.10 -11.57
C GLY A 4 21.72 13.00 -12.60
N ASP A 5 20.43 13.29 -12.44
CA ASP A 5 19.71 14.24 -13.29
C ASP A 5 20.22 15.67 -13.09
N GLN A 6 20.23 16.43 -14.19
CA GLN A 6 20.52 17.86 -14.14
C GLN A 6 19.28 18.63 -13.74
N MET A 7 19.42 19.56 -12.80
CA MET A 7 18.32 20.43 -12.36
C MET A 7 18.78 21.89 -12.39
N ALA A 8 17.84 22.80 -12.77
CA ALA A 8 18.07 24.22 -12.73
C ALA A 8 17.86 24.75 -11.30
N VAL A 9 18.75 25.67 -10.89
CA VAL A 9 18.62 26.40 -9.62
C VAL A 9 18.43 27.89 -9.95
N HIS A 10 17.36 28.47 -9.41
CA HIS A 10 17.04 29.88 -9.60
C HIS A 10 17.04 30.59 -8.26
N LEU A 11 17.69 31.75 -8.21
CA LEU A 11 17.69 32.65 -7.05
C LEU A 11 16.74 33.83 -7.33
N PRO A 12 15.63 33.97 -6.56
CA PRO A 12 14.76 35.17 -6.73
C PRO A 12 15.50 36.42 -6.28
N LEU A 13 15.55 37.44 -7.15
CA LEU A 13 16.33 38.66 -6.92
C LEU A 13 15.50 39.81 -6.33
N SER A 14 14.25 39.94 -6.70
CA SER A 14 13.37 40.99 -6.17
C SER A 14 12.69 40.58 -4.88
N VAL A 15 12.32 41.55 -4.04
CA VAL A 15 11.57 41.29 -2.79
C VAL A 15 10.24 40.59 -3.09
N GLN A 16 9.52 41.02 -4.14
CA GLN A 16 8.25 40.44 -4.56
C GLN A 16 8.43 38.97 -4.97
N ALA A 17 9.46 38.64 -5.77
CA ALA A 17 9.75 37.27 -6.16
C ALA A 17 10.14 36.38 -4.96
N GLN A 18 10.83 36.93 -3.96
CA GLN A 18 11.14 36.23 -2.70
C GLN A 18 9.88 35.97 -1.88
N GLU A 19 8.98 36.95 -1.81
CA GLU A 19 7.69 36.76 -1.11
C GLU A 19 6.82 35.73 -1.80
N GLU A 20 6.72 35.71 -3.13
CA GLU A 20 6.00 34.69 -3.88
C GLU A 20 6.63 33.31 -3.69
N ALA A 21 7.94 33.20 -3.77
CA ALA A 21 8.65 31.94 -3.54
C ALA A 21 8.39 31.39 -2.14
N HIS A 22 8.39 32.26 -1.12
CA HIS A 22 8.18 31.86 0.27
C HIS A 22 6.71 31.57 0.59
N ASN A 23 5.77 32.37 0.09
CA ASN A 23 4.37 32.27 0.49
C ASN A 23 3.55 31.31 -0.40
N ILE A 24 3.94 31.17 -1.69
CA ILE A 24 3.19 30.39 -2.68
C ILE A 24 3.93 29.13 -3.10
N MET A 25 5.25 29.21 -3.41
CA MET A 25 6.00 28.09 -4.00
C MET A 25 6.60 27.12 -2.99
N LEU A 26 6.80 27.55 -1.75
CA LEU A 26 7.42 26.71 -0.73
C LEU A 26 6.63 25.41 -0.53
N SER A 27 7.29 24.26 -0.56
CA SER A 27 6.66 22.96 -0.43
C SER A 27 5.88 22.77 0.87
N ALA A 28 6.32 23.39 1.97
CA ALA A 28 5.60 23.38 3.25
C ALA A 28 4.25 24.11 3.21
N LYS A 29 4.05 25.00 2.23
CA LYS A 29 2.76 25.69 1.99
C LYS A 29 1.85 24.94 1.03
N ASN A 30 2.43 24.09 0.17
CA ASN A 30 1.72 23.31 -0.86
C ASN A 30 1.64 21.82 -0.48
N LEU A 31 0.92 21.53 0.59
CA LEU A 31 0.80 20.14 1.10
C LEU A 31 -0.32 19.36 0.44
N LEU A 32 -1.26 20.00 -0.24
CA LEU A 32 -2.39 19.37 -0.89
C LEU A 32 -2.27 19.43 -2.41
N LYS A 33 -2.73 18.37 -3.08
CA LYS A 33 -2.83 18.34 -4.54
C LYS A 33 -3.97 19.24 -5.02
N PRO A 34 -3.76 20.07 -6.01
CA PRO A 34 -4.83 20.90 -6.55
C PRO A 34 -5.92 20.09 -7.29
N SER A 35 -5.67 18.83 -7.66
CA SER A 35 -6.61 17.99 -8.41
C SER A 35 -7.71 17.38 -7.54
N ASP A 36 -7.38 16.94 -6.32
CA ASP A 36 -8.27 16.13 -5.46
C ASP A 36 -8.19 16.51 -3.97
N GLY A 37 -7.38 17.52 -3.61
CA GLY A 37 -7.21 17.94 -2.22
C GLY A 37 -6.50 16.94 -1.32
N GLN A 38 -5.99 15.83 -1.84
CA GLN A 38 -5.24 14.87 -1.04
C GLN A 38 -3.81 15.37 -0.77
N ALA A 39 -3.20 14.86 0.30
CA ALA A 39 -1.81 15.21 0.63
C ALA A 39 -0.85 14.80 -0.50
N ILE A 40 0.03 15.74 -0.91
CA ILE A 40 1.07 15.48 -1.90
C ILE A 40 2.13 14.54 -1.35
N THR A 41 2.44 14.65 -0.05
CA THR A 41 3.51 13.92 0.64
C THR A 41 2.96 12.95 1.70
N PRO A 42 2.11 11.94 1.31
CA PRO A 42 1.71 10.93 2.27
C PRO A 42 2.93 10.07 2.66
N PRO A 43 2.99 9.56 3.89
CA PRO A 43 4.02 8.62 4.29
C PRO A 43 4.03 7.39 3.37
N SER A 44 5.21 6.84 3.11
CA SER A 44 5.39 5.68 2.24
C SER A 44 6.44 4.72 2.78
N LEU A 45 6.43 3.48 2.29
CA LEU A 45 7.45 2.46 2.55
C LEU A 45 7.79 2.34 4.06
N ASP A 46 9.04 2.55 4.42
CA ASP A 46 9.55 2.37 5.78
C ASP A 46 8.89 3.30 6.81
N MET A 47 8.47 4.49 6.40
CA MET A 47 7.73 5.40 7.28
C MET A 47 6.40 4.79 7.72
N VAL A 48 5.66 4.22 6.77
CA VAL A 48 4.39 3.53 7.05
C VAL A 48 4.63 2.29 7.89
N LEU A 49 5.64 1.48 7.51
CA LEU A 49 5.99 0.25 8.23
C LEU A 49 6.32 0.53 9.70
N GLY A 50 7.13 1.55 9.96
CA GLY A 50 7.50 1.92 11.33
C GLY A 50 6.34 2.45 12.16
N CYS A 51 5.47 3.27 11.57
CA CYS A 51 4.25 3.75 12.24
C CYS A 51 3.27 2.61 12.51
N TYR A 52 3.09 1.71 11.54
CA TYR A 52 2.27 0.51 11.71
C TYR A 52 2.82 -0.39 12.82
N TYR A 53 4.12 -0.69 12.79
CA TYR A 53 4.77 -1.48 13.85
C TYR A 53 4.62 -0.85 15.24
N LEU A 54 4.72 0.47 15.32
CA LEU A 54 4.56 1.22 16.57
C LEU A 54 3.13 1.15 17.12
N THR A 55 2.12 1.21 16.25
CA THR A 55 0.70 1.33 16.66
C THR A 55 -0.05 0.00 16.68
N ASN A 56 0.56 -1.08 16.16
CA ASN A 56 -0.02 -2.42 16.18
C ASN A 56 -0.03 -2.98 17.61
N ASP A 57 -1.08 -3.71 17.96
CA ASP A 57 -1.33 -4.33 19.27
C ASP A 57 -0.94 -5.82 19.34
N GLY A 58 0.00 -6.25 18.51
CA GLY A 58 0.45 -7.65 18.41
C GLY A 58 1.29 -8.18 19.59
N GLY A 59 1.36 -7.46 20.72
CA GLY A 59 2.10 -7.85 21.91
C GLY A 59 1.30 -8.74 22.90
N LYS A 60 1.87 -8.92 24.08
CA LYS A 60 1.24 -9.65 25.18
C LYS A 60 0.20 -8.78 25.90
N GLU A 61 -0.80 -9.40 26.48
CA GLU A 61 -1.67 -8.71 27.43
C GLU A 61 -0.92 -8.47 28.74
N SER A 62 -0.89 -7.22 29.17
CA SER A 62 -0.30 -6.82 30.45
C SER A 62 -1.38 -6.33 31.39
N THR A 63 -1.27 -6.73 32.65
CA THR A 63 -2.16 -6.25 33.73
C THR A 63 -1.77 -4.89 34.28
N MET A 64 -0.71 -4.28 33.75
CA MET A 64 -0.19 -3.00 34.24
C MET A 64 -1.11 -1.85 33.89
N VAL A 65 -1.29 -0.95 34.86
CA VAL A 65 -2.08 0.28 34.72
C VAL A 65 -1.16 1.48 34.97
N PHE A 66 -1.18 2.43 34.04
CA PHE A 66 -0.34 3.63 34.15
C PHE A 66 -1.19 4.89 34.30
N GLY A 67 -0.77 5.79 35.19
CA GLY A 67 -1.44 7.05 35.42
C GLY A 67 -1.10 8.13 34.39
N THR A 68 0.09 8.02 33.77
CA THR A 68 0.59 9.01 32.80
C THR A 68 1.30 8.34 31.63
N ILE A 69 1.37 9.06 30.50
CA ILE A 69 2.12 8.63 29.30
C ILE A 69 3.61 8.47 29.65
N HIS A 70 4.16 9.36 30.46
CA HIS A 70 5.58 9.32 30.85
C HIS A 70 5.94 8.09 31.67
N GLU A 71 5.07 7.64 32.58
CA GLU A 71 5.27 6.41 33.34
C GLU A 71 5.33 5.18 32.43
N ALA A 72 4.40 5.05 31.47
CA ALA A 72 4.38 3.95 30.53
C ALA A 72 5.62 3.93 29.62
N ILE A 73 6.07 5.10 29.13
CA ILE A 73 7.29 5.21 28.33
C ILE A 73 8.51 4.86 29.16
N THR A 74 8.57 5.25 30.42
CA THR A 74 9.69 4.91 31.33
C THR A 74 9.71 3.42 31.62
N ALA A 75 8.57 2.79 31.89
CA ALA A 75 8.44 1.36 32.09
C ALA A 75 8.93 0.58 30.85
N TYR A 76 8.59 1.06 29.65
CA TYR A 76 9.11 0.49 28.40
C TYR A 76 10.64 0.62 28.29
N ARG A 77 11.21 1.80 28.59
CA ARG A 77 12.65 2.01 28.55
C ARG A 77 13.42 1.13 29.52
N LEU A 78 12.81 0.81 30.67
CA LEU A 78 13.35 -0.09 31.68
C LEU A 78 13.11 -1.57 31.37
N GLY A 79 12.39 -1.90 30.28
CA GLY A 79 12.13 -3.27 29.88
C GLY A 79 11.02 -4.00 30.64
N HIS A 80 10.23 -3.30 31.46
CA HIS A 80 9.11 -3.90 32.20
C HIS A 80 7.90 -4.19 31.33
N VAL A 81 7.72 -3.43 30.22
CA VAL A 81 6.61 -3.58 29.27
C VAL A 81 7.13 -3.52 27.85
N GLY A 82 6.59 -4.34 26.96
CA GLY A 82 6.90 -4.30 25.53
C GLY A 82 6.20 -3.14 24.81
N LEU A 83 6.75 -2.74 23.67
CA LEU A 83 6.24 -1.63 22.87
C LEU A 83 4.78 -1.82 22.44
N ARG A 84 4.41 -3.06 22.09
CA ARG A 84 3.11 -3.45 21.55
C ARG A 84 2.23 -4.19 22.55
N ASP A 85 2.64 -4.28 23.80
CA ASP A 85 1.86 -4.92 24.85
C ASP A 85 0.61 -4.09 25.16
N LYS A 86 -0.54 -4.77 25.32
CA LYS A 86 -1.79 -4.14 25.72
C LYS A 86 -1.70 -3.74 27.20
N ILE A 87 -1.86 -2.47 27.48
CA ILE A 87 -1.81 -1.87 28.81
C ILE A 87 -3.06 -1.03 29.04
N LYS A 88 -3.35 -0.75 30.29
CA LYS A 88 -4.37 0.24 30.68
C LYS A 88 -3.68 1.54 31.07
N ALA A 89 -4.10 2.64 30.47
CA ALA A 89 -3.53 3.95 30.77
C ALA A 89 -4.61 5.01 30.90
N ARG A 90 -4.36 6.00 31.74
CA ARG A 90 -5.24 7.16 31.86
C ARG A 90 -4.87 8.16 30.77
N VAL A 91 -5.83 8.41 29.88
CA VAL A 91 -5.74 9.40 28.80
C VAL A 91 -6.95 10.30 28.90
N GLU A 92 -6.75 11.62 28.93
CA GLU A 92 -7.83 12.62 29.03
C GLU A 92 -8.82 12.36 30.21
N GLY A 93 -8.32 11.81 31.30
CA GLY A 93 -9.13 11.52 32.48
C GLY A 93 -9.83 10.17 32.51
N GLN A 94 -9.86 9.44 31.39
CA GLN A 94 -10.45 8.10 31.26
C GLN A 94 -9.37 7.02 31.21
N ILE A 95 -9.67 5.85 31.78
CA ILE A 95 -8.79 4.69 31.66
C ILE A 95 -9.20 3.93 30.39
N ILE A 96 -8.27 3.87 29.43
CA ILE A 96 -8.46 3.17 28.16
C ILE A 96 -7.44 2.06 27.99
N GLU A 97 -7.81 1.04 27.23
CA GLU A 97 -6.88 0.02 26.72
C GLU A 97 -6.11 0.59 25.54
N THR A 98 -4.78 0.54 25.63
CA THR A 98 -3.88 1.06 24.59
C THR A 98 -2.55 0.32 24.62
N THR A 99 -1.57 0.77 23.83
CA THR A 99 -0.19 0.26 23.85
C THR A 99 0.79 1.39 24.10
N VAL A 100 1.97 1.05 24.62
CA VAL A 100 3.04 2.06 24.79
C VAL A 100 3.40 2.72 23.46
N GLY A 101 3.36 1.95 22.38
CA GLY A 101 3.62 2.48 21.03
C GLY A 101 2.61 3.54 20.60
N ARG A 102 1.31 3.32 20.82
CA ARG A 102 0.27 4.32 20.54
C ARG A 102 0.46 5.56 21.41
N MET A 103 0.84 5.40 22.66
CA MET A 103 1.15 6.52 23.53
C MET A 103 2.33 7.35 23.02
N ILE A 104 3.42 6.70 22.57
CA ILE A 104 4.56 7.37 21.93
C ILE A 104 4.12 8.12 20.67
N PHE A 105 3.28 7.51 19.85
CA PHE A 105 2.77 8.14 18.63
C PHE A 105 1.94 9.40 18.96
N ASN A 106 1.13 9.35 19.99
CA ASN A 106 0.30 10.50 20.39
C ASN A 106 1.07 11.65 21.05
N THR A 107 2.37 11.49 21.36
CA THR A 107 3.16 12.59 21.96
C THR A 107 3.41 13.76 21.01
N PHE A 108 3.33 13.55 19.71
CA PHE A 108 3.57 14.59 18.70
C PHE A 108 2.32 14.93 17.87
N ILE A 109 1.20 14.27 18.14
CA ILE A 109 -0.08 14.61 17.50
C ILE A 109 -0.63 15.88 18.14
N PRO A 110 -1.09 16.85 17.33
CA PRO A 110 -1.83 18.00 17.84
C PRO A 110 -3.08 17.60 18.63
N ALA A 111 -3.35 18.29 19.74
CA ALA A 111 -4.48 17.96 20.63
C ALA A 111 -5.84 18.04 19.90
N GLU A 112 -5.95 18.87 18.88
CA GLU A 112 -7.14 19.08 18.06
C GLU A 112 -7.58 17.80 17.28
N LEU A 113 -6.66 16.85 17.07
CA LEU A 113 -6.93 15.56 16.42
C LEU A 113 -7.39 14.46 17.38
N GLY A 114 -7.34 14.73 18.69
CA GLY A 114 -7.65 13.74 19.72
C GLY A 114 -6.68 12.57 19.80
N TYR A 115 -6.90 11.68 20.75
CA TYR A 115 -6.05 10.52 20.96
C TYR A 115 -6.29 9.42 19.94
N GLN A 116 -5.27 9.06 19.16
CA GLN A 116 -5.33 8.01 18.15
C GLN A 116 -5.07 6.64 18.78
N ASN A 117 -6.14 5.85 19.01
CA ASN A 117 -6.06 4.51 19.62
C ASN A 117 -6.34 3.39 18.62
N LYS A 118 -5.82 3.49 17.41
CA LYS A 118 -5.96 2.49 16.35
C LYS A 118 -4.62 2.16 15.71
N THR A 119 -4.56 1.04 15.00
CA THR A 119 -3.41 0.70 14.18
C THR A 119 -3.41 1.60 12.94
N LEU A 120 -2.30 2.24 12.65
CA LEU A 120 -2.17 3.22 11.59
C LEU A 120 -1.50 2.60 10.36
N ASN A 121 -2.28 2.31 9.36
CA ASN A 121 -1.81 1.91 8.04
C ASN A 121 -1.64 3.15 7.12
N LYS A 122 -1.23 2.90 5.86
CA LYS A 122 -1.00 3.98 4.89
C LYS A 122 -2.21 4.88 4.68
N LYS A 123 -3.44 4.32 4.63
CA LYS A 123 -4.67 5.08 4.42
C LYS A 123 -5.01 5.93 5.65
N GLU A 124 -4.88 5.35 6.83
CA GLU A 124 -5.13 6.04 8.10
C GLU A 124 -4.15 7.20 8.32
N LEU A 125 -2.87 7.01 7.99
CA LEU A 125 -1.88 8.08 8.06
C LEU A 125 -2.17 9.21 7.07
N ALA A 126 -2.57 8.90 5.84
CA ALA A 126 -2.97 9.89 4.87
C ALA A 126 -4.21 10.69 5.32
N GLY A 127 -5.21 9.99 5.89
CA GLY A 127 -6.39 10.62 6.48
C GLY A 127 -6.06 11.53 7.66
N LEU A 128 -5.15 11.09 8.54
CA LEU A 128 -4.69 11.90 9.67
C LEU A 128 -4.00 13.20 9.23
N ILE A 129 -3.21 13.16 8.15
CA ILE A 129 -2.55 14.33 7.60
C ILE A 129 -3.58 15.30 7.00
N ALA A 130 -4.58 14.79 6.27
CA ALA A 130 -5.65 15.63 5.72
C ALA A 130 -6.46 16.31 6.84
N GLU A 131 -6.86 15.56 7.87
CA GLU A 131 -7.56 16.10 9.04
C GLU A 131 -6.72 17.14 9.79
N CYS A 132 -5.41 16.92 9.90
CA CYS A 132 -4.49 17.89 10.50
C CYS A 132 -4.44 19.19 9.69
N TYR A 133 -4.41 19.08 8.37
CA TYR A 133 -4.38 20.26 7.51
C TYR A 133 -5.65 21.11 7.67
N GLU A 134 -6.82 20.48 7.70
CA GLU A 134 -8.10 21.15 7.88
C GLU A 134 -8.24 21.84 9.24
N LYS A 135 -7.81 21.17 10.32
CA LYS A 135 -8.00 21.66 11.69
C LYS A 135 -6.90 22.58 12.19
N CYS A 136 -5.65 22.30 11.80
CA CYS A 136 -4.47 22.94 12.37
C CYS A 136 -3.69 23.83 11.37
N GLY A 137 -4.03 23.77 10.08
CA GLY A 137 -3.38 24.52 9.02
C GLY A 137 -2.03 23.94 8.55
N PRO A 138 -1.42 24.57 7.50
CA PRO A 138 -0.25 24.01 6.80
C PRO A 138 1.01 23.90 7.68
N ASP A 139 1.28 24.89 8.53
CA ASP A 139 2.52 24.95 9.29
C ASP A 139 2.60 23.80 10.33
N ARG A 140 1.52 23.53 11.07
CA ARG A 140 1.45 22.42 12.02
C ARG A 140 1.44 21.06 11.29
N THR A 141 0.80 20.98 10.14
CA THR A 141 0.80 19.76 9.31
C THR A 141 2.20 19.43 8.82
N SER A 142 2.99 20.41 8.41
CA SER A 142 4.40 20.21 8.02
C SER A 142 5.22 19.59 9.17
N VAL A 143 5.05 20.10 10.38
CA VAL A 143 5.73 19.55 11.58
C VAL A 143 5.27 18.12 11.86
N LEU A 144 3.96 17.85 11.76
CA LEU A 144 3.41 16.50 11.95
C LEU A 144 3.99 15.50 10.93
N VAL A 145 4.09 15.87 9.67
CA VAL A 145 4.65 15.02 8.61
C VAL A 145 6.13 14.70 8.88
N ASP A 146 6.91 15.70 9.33
CA ASP A 146 8.31 15.50 9.71
C ASP A 146 8.46 14.57 10.93
N GLU A 147 7.59 14.69 11.91
CA GLU A 147 7.59 13.78 13.07
C GLU A 147 7.17 12.35 12.68
N ILE A 148 6.16 12.19 11.82
CA ILE A 148 5.78 10.87 11.28
C ILE A 148 6.96 10.23 10.55
N LYS A 149 7.67 10.98 9.71
CA LYS A 149 8.88 10.53 9.03
C LYS A 149 9.95 10.06 10.02
N ARG A 150 10.29 10.91 11.01
CA ARG A 150 11.32 10.63 12.01
C ARG A 150 11.00 9.40 12.85
N VAL A 151 9.76 9.31 13.33
CA VAL A 151 9.28 8.19 14.14
C VAL A 151 9.16 6.93 13.29
N GLY A 152 8.63 7.04 12.07
CA GLY A 152 8.51 5.94 11.14
C GLY A 152 9.86 5.26 10.87
N PHE A 153 10.87 5.98 10.45
CA PHE A 153 12.20 5.40 10.23
C PHE A 153 12.82 4.81 11.50
N LYS A 154 12.67 5.49 12.64
CA LYS A 154 13.21 5.00 13.92
C LYS A 154 12.61 3.64 14.30
N PHE A 155 11.28 3.47 14.16
CA PHE A 155 10.62 2.24 14.56
C PHE A 155 10.65 1.17 13.47
N ALA A 156 10.79 1.52 12.20
CA ALA A 156 11.13 0.57 11.14
C ALA A 156 12.49 -0.10 11.42
N THR A 157 13.50 0.69 11.76
CA THR A 157 14.82 0.15 12.17
C THR A 157 14.72 -0.74 13.42
N LYS A 158 13.97 -0.31 14.43
CA LYS A 158 13.77 -1.10 15.67
C LYS A 158 12.95 -2.37 15.47
N SER A 159 12.09 -2.42 14.46
CA SER A 159 11.26 -3.59 14.21
C SER A 159 12.09 -4.80 13.81
N GLY A 160 13.21 -4.59 13.12
CA GLY A 160 14.08 -5.67 12.62
C GLY A 160 13.34 -6.63 11.69
N LEU A 161 12.25 -6.19 11.04
CA LEU A 161 11.45 -7.04 10.16
C LEU A 161 12.28 -7.53 8.98
N SER A 162 12.23 -8.83 8.74
CA SER A 162 12.93 -9.49 7.64
C SER A 162 12.01 -10.50 6.98
N LEU A 163 12.25 -10.82 5.72
CA LEU A 163 11.49 -11.77 4.92
C LEU A 163 12.34 -12.97 4.56
N ALA A 164 11.75 -14.15 4.68
CA ALA A 164 12.34 -15.37 4.21
C ALA A 164 11.35 -16.16 3.35
N VAL A 165 11.86 -17.05 2.50
CA VAL A 165 11.00 -17.84 1.59
C VAL A 165 10.01 -18.72 2.36
N HIS A 166 10.35 -19.19 3.55
CA HIS A 166 9.47 -20.02 4.37
C HIS A 166 8.29 -19.24 4.98
N ASP A 167 8.37 -17.91 5.11
CA ASP A 167 7.28 -17.08 5.64
C ASP A 167 6.04 -17.07 4.72
N PHE A 168 6.23 -17.42 3.45
CA PHE A 168 5.14 -17.57 2.49
C PHE A 168 4.55 -18.99 2.61
N GLN A 169 3.50 -19.11 3.40
CA GLN A 169 2.83 -20.40 3.60
C GLN A 169 2.01 -20.78 2.37
N MET A 170 2.10 -22.05 1.97
CA MET A 170 1.30 -22.61 0.88
C MET A 170 0.09 -23.33 1.43
N THR A 171 -1.05 -23.23 0.77
CA THR A 171 -2.24 -23.99 1.18
C THR A 171 -2.13 -25.45 0.76
N PRO A 172 -2.39 -26.42 1.67
CA PRO A 172 -2.44 -27.83 1.33
C PRO A 172 -3.60 -28.17 0.40
N LYS A 173 -4.67 -27.38 0.41
CA LYS A 173 -5.86 -27.57 -0.44
C LYS A 173 -5.67 -27.12 -1.90
N LYS A 174 -4.51 -26.53 -2.24
CA LYS A 174 -4.23 -26.02 -3.59
C LYS A 174 -4.47 -27.08 -4.65
N GLN A 175 -3.97 -28.31 -4.44
CA GLN A 175 -4.07 -29.37 -5.43
C GLN A 175 -5.53 -29.78 -5.67
N ASP A 176 -6.32 -29.93 -4.62
CA ASP A 176 -7.75 -30.30 -4.72
C ASP A 176 -8.54 -29.26 -5.52
N ILE A 177 -8.28 -27.97 -5.27
CA ILE A 177 -8.92 -26.84 -6.01
C ILE A 177 -8.52 -26.88 -7.49
N LEU A 178 -7.24 -27.12 -7.79
CA LEU A 178 -6.73 -27.20 -9.16
C LEU A 178 -7.29 -28.41 -9.93
N ASP A 179 -7.45 -29.54 -9.26
CA ASP A 179 -7.98 -30.77 -9.85
C ASP A 179 -9.48 -30.62 -10.16
N ALA A 180 -10.27 -30.05 -9.23
CA ALA A 180 -11.67 -29.72 -9.47
C ALA A 180 -11.85 -28.75 -10.66
N ALA A 181 -11.02 -27.71 -10.75
CA ALA A 181 -11.03 -26.78 -11.89
C ALA A 181 -10.67 -27.49 -13.20
N SER A 182 -9.72 -28.42 -13.19
CA SER A 182 -9.30 -29.18 -14.36
C SER A 182 -10.39 -30.12 -14.87
N GLU A 183 -11.19 -30.70 -13.98
CA GLU A 183 -12.38 -31.50 -14.33
C GLU A 183 -13.43 -30.66 -15.04
N LEU A 184 -13.75 -29.47 -14.51
CA LEU A 184 -14.68 -28.53 -15.14
C LEU A 184 -14.23 -28.10 -16.54
N VAL A 185 -12.96 -27.81 -16.72
CA VAL A 185 -12.38 -27.47 -18.05
C VAL A 185 -12.51 -28.65 -19.02
N THR A 186 -12.28 -29.87 -18.54
CA THR A 186 -12.43 -31.10 -19.34
C THR A 186 -13.89 -31.28 -19.77
N GLU A 187 -14.85 -31.00 -18.88
CA GLU A 187 -16.29 -31.07 -19.21
C GLU A 187 -16.68 -30.06 -20.31
N ILE A 188 -16.22 -28.79 -20.17
CA ILE A 188 -16.46 -27.76 -21.20
C ILE A 188 -15.85 -28.17 -22.54
N THR A 189 -14.63 -28.67 -22.53
CA THR A 189 -13.95 -29.14 -23.76
C THR A 189 -14.72 -30.31 -24.39
N ARG A 190 -15.30 -31.21 -23.60
CA ARG A 190 -16.16 -32.30 -24.07
C ARG A 190 -17.45 -31.78 -24.68
N LYS A 191 -18.08 -30.74 -24.09
CA LYS A 191 -19.29 -30.08 -24.66
C LYS A 191 -18.96 -29.42 -26.00
N PHE A 192 -17.83 -28.73 -26.09
CA PHE A 192 -17.35 -28.14 -27.33
C PHE A 192 -17.12 -29.19 -28.43
N ARG A 193 -16.43 -30.30 -28.12
CA ARG A 193 -16.22 -31.40 -29.09
C ARG A 193 -17.51 -32.06 -29.57
N LYS A 194 -18.61 -31.95 -28.79
CA LYS A 194 -19.95 -32.40 -29.18
C LYS A 194 -20.74 -31.36 -29.98
N GLY A 195 -20.16 -30.21 -30.27
CA GLY A 195 -20.82 -29.12 -31.02
C GLY A 195 -21.86 -28.34 -30.22
N LEU A 196 -21.90 -28.47 -28.89
CA LEU A 196 -22.86 -27.80 -28.00
C LEU A 196 -22.45 -26.38 -27.63
N LEU A 197 -21.20 -26.00 -27.87
CA LEU A 197 -20.65 -24.68 -27.57
C LEU A 197 -19.86 -24.17 -28.77
N THR A 198 -19.86 -22.86 -28.96
CA THR A 198 -18.95 -22.18 -29.88
C THR A 198 -17.55 -22.11 -29.29
N ASP A 199 -16.54 -21.81 -30.10
CA ASP A 199 -15.15 -21.67 -29.63
C ASP A 199 -15.00 -20.46 -28.69
N GLU A 200 -15.70 -19.37 -28.97
CA GLU A 200 -15.69 -18.17 -28.16
C GLU A 200 -16.34 -18.40 -26.77
N GLU A 201 -17.45 -19.12 -26.74
CA GLU A 201 -18.09 -19.52 -25.48
C GLU A 201 -17.20 -20.46 -24.65
N ARG A 202 -16.55 -21.43 -25.31
CA ARG A 202 -15.59 -22.33 -24.68
C ARG A 202 -14.45 -21.52 -24.04
N TYR A 203 -13.82 -20.63 -24.82
CA TYR A 203 -12.73 -19.77 -24.36
C TYR A 203 -13.14 -18.93 -23.15
N THR A 204 -14.26 -18.23 -23.24
CA THR A 204 -14.77 -17.36 -22.17
C THR A 204 -15.05 -18.17 -20.90
N ASN A 205 -15.66 -19.34 -21.01
CA ASN A 205 -15.96 -20.19 -19.87
C ASN A 205 -14.69 -20.75 -19.21
N ILE A 206 -13.68 -21.14 -19.99
CA ILE A 206 -12.40 -21.59 -19.45
C ILE A 206 -11.68 -20.46 -18.68
N LEU A 207 -11.65 -19.26 -19.23
CA LEU A 207 -11.05 -18.11 -18.53
C LEU A 207 -11.77 -17.79 -17.22
N LYS A 208 -13.11 -17.88 -17.21
CA LYS A 208 -13.92 -17.66 -16.01
C LYS A 208 -13.62 -18.69 -14.92
N ILE A 209 -13.49 -19.97 -15.28
CA ILE A 209 -13.12 -21.02 -14.33
C ILE A 209 -11.77 -20.70 -13.69
N TRP A 210 -10.73 -20.44 -14.50
CA TRP A 210 -9.39 -20.19 -13.96
C TRP A 210 -9.28 -18.89 -13.16
N LYS A 211 -10.09 -17.89 -13.50
CA LYS A 211 -10.18 -16.66 -12.70
C LYS A 211 -10.77 -16.96 -11.32
N ASN A 212 -11.90 -17.66 -11.26
CA ASN A 212 -12.54 -18.06 -10.02
C ASN A 212 -11.63 -18.95 -9.17
N THR A 213 -10.96 -19.92 -9.79
CA THR A 213 -9.97 -20.80 -9.13
C THR A 213 -8.84 -19.99 -8.48
N LYS A 214 -8.31 -18.99 -9.19
CA LYS A 214 -7.28 -18.10 -8.63
C LYS A 214 -7.79 -17.29 -7.45
N GLU A 215 -9.03 -16.81 -7.50
CA GLU A 215 -9.67 -16.08 -6.40
C GLU A 215 -9.89 -16.97 -5.18
N GLU A 216 -10.29 -18.23 -5.39
CA GLU A 216 -10.45 -19.23 -4.33
C GLU A 216 -9.11 -19.56 -3.66
N VAL A 217 -8.07 -19.84 -4.44
CA VAL A 217 -6.72 -20.04 -3.91
C VAL A 217 -6.20 -18.80 -3.16
N SER A 218 -6.53 -17.60 -3.64
CA SER A 218 -6.15 -16.36 -2.96
C SER A 218 -6.82 -16.21 -1.60
N LYS A 219 -8.10 -16.57 -1.48
CA LYS A 219 -8.83 -16.56 -0.19
C LYS A 219 -8.23 -17.57 0.80
N GLU A 220 -7.99 -18.80 0.36
CA GLU A 220 -7.36 -19.81 1.22
C GLU A 220 -5.99 -19.37 1.74
N ILE A 221 -5.18 -18.68 0.93
CA ILE A 221 -3.89 -18.14 1.37
C ILE A 221 -4.09 -17.03 2.41
N THR A 222 -5.07 -16.15 2.20
CA THR A 222 -5.37 -15.07 3.14
C THR A 222 -5.77 -15.62 4.51
N ASP A 223 -6.50 -16.74 4.53
CA ASP A 223 -6.97 -17.38 5.77
C ASP A 223 -5.86 -18.14 6.51
N ILE A 224 -4.86 -18.65 5.78
CA ILE A 224 -3.76 -19.44 6.36
C ILE A 224 -2.59 -18.57 6.84
N ILE A 225 -2.41 -17.39 6.24
CA ILE A 225 -1.27 -16.52 6.54
C ILE A 225 -1.27 -16.12 8.02
N ASP A 226 -0.09 -16.16 8.64
CA ASP A 226 0.05 -15.70 10.02
C ASP A 226 -0.13 -14.17 10.10
N HIS A 227 -1.24 -13.74 10.71
CA HIS A 227 -1.57 -12.33 10.91
C HIS A 227 -0.56 -11.56 11.78
N LYS A 228 0.30 -12.27 12.51
CA LYS A 228 1.42 -11.68 13.27
C LYS A 228 2.73 -11.73 12.51
N GLY A 229 2.75 -12.40 11.37
CA GLY A 229 3.93 -12.60 10.54
C GLY A 229 4.36 -11.34 9.79
N THR A 230 5.60 -11.36 9.33
CA THR A 230 6.22 -10.24 8.60
C THR A 230 5.54 -9.96 7.28
N VAL A 231 5.14 -11.01 6.55
CA VAL A 231 4.46 -10.91 5.25
C VAL A 231 3.13 -10.17 5.39
N PHE A 232 2.31 -10.59 6.36
CA PHE A 232 1.04 -9.93 6.64
C PHE A 232 1.25 -8.46 7.04
N THR A 233 2.19 -8.20 7.94
CA THR A 233 2.53 -6.83 8.40
C THR A 233 2.88 -5.89 7.25
N LEU A 234 3.66 -6.36 6.26
CA LEU A 234 4.06 -5.55 5.11
C LEU A 234 2.88 -5.19 4.20
N ILE A 235 1.93 -6.11 4.01
CA ILE A 235 0.79 -5.91 3.11
C ILE A 235 -0.29 -5.08 3.79
N ASP A 236 -0.66 -5.44 5.03
CA ASP A 236 -1.74 -4.80 5.77
C ASP A 236 -1.40 -3.35 6.12
N SER A 237 -0.13 -3.07 6.43
CA SER A 237 0.35 -1.70 6.60
C SER A 237 0.23 -0.85 5.32
N GLY A 238 0.20 -1.48 4.14
CA GLY A 238 0.29 -0.81 2.85
C GLY A 238 1.69 -0.26 2.55
N ALA A 239 2.71 -0.69 3.30
CA ALA A 239 4.09 -0.27 3.08
C ALA A 239 4.65 -0.87 1.79
N ARG A 240 4.48 -2.19 1.59
CA ARG A 240 5.00 -2.87 0.40
C ARG A 240 4.21 -4.15 0.10
N GLY A 241 4.10 -4.44 -1.20
CA GLY A 241 3.45 -5.66 -1.66
C GLY A 241 1.94 -5.53 -1.84
N SER A 242 1.36 -6.59 -2.39
CA SER A 242 -0.09 -6.73 -2.57
C SER A 242 -0.49 -8.20 -2.43
N TRP A 243 -1.75 -8.45 -2.09
CA TRP A 243 -2.31 -9.81 -2.02
C TRP A 243 -2.16 -10.59 -3.34
N SER A 244 -2.24 -9.89 -4.48
CA SER A 244 -2.01 -10.51 -5.79
C SER A 244 -0.59 -11.05 -5.95
N GLN A 245 0.42 -10.37 -5.41
CA GLN A 245 1.80 -10.84 -5.44
C GLN A 245 2.00 -12.06 -4.54
N ILE A 246 1.40 -12.07 -3.35
CA ILE A 246 1.44 -13.23 -2.44
C ILE A 246 0.77 -14.45 -3.10
N THR A 247 -0.38 -14.25 -3.74
CA THR A 247 -1.06 -15.32 -4.48
C THR A 247 -0.16 -15.91 -5.57
N GLN A 248 0.65 -15.09 -6.24
CA GLN A 248 1.60 -15.59 -7.24
C GLN A 248 2.82 -16.30 -6.63
N ILE A 249 3.25 -15.89 -5.43
CA ILE A 249 4.41 -16.48 -4.74
C ILE A 249 4.03 -17.81 -4.09
N ALA A 250 2.91 -17.89 -3.37
CA ALA A 250 2.50 -19.01 -2.54
C ALA A 250 1.33 -19.84 -3.09
N GLY A 251 0.53 -19.29 -4.00
CA GLY A 251 -0.65 -19.94 -4.58
C GLY A 251 -0.44 -20.39 -6.01
N MET A 252 -0.88 -19.59 -6.96
CA MET A 252 -0.70 -19.83 -8.39
C MET A 252 -0.49 -18.51 -9.14
N LYS A 253 0.29 -18.54 -10.21
CA LYS A 253 0.44 -17.36 -11.08
C LYS A 253 -0.85 -17.07 -11.85
N GLY A 254 -1.52 -18.10 -12.35
CA GLY A 254 -2.80 -18.02 -13.04
C GLY A 254 -2.67 -17.71 -14.54
N LEU A 255 -3.68 -17.02 -15.06
CA LEU A 255 -3.74 -16.66 -16.48
C LEU A 255 -2.67 -15.62 -16.84
N VAL A 256 -2.07 -15.79 -18.00
CA VAL A 256 -1.02 -14.92 -18.54
C VAL A 256 -1.40 -14.41 -19.92
N LEU A 257 -0.81 -13.28 -20.32
CA LEU A 257 -1.05 -12.66 -21.63
C LEU A 257 -0.03 -13.14 -22.66
N ASN A 258 -0.48 -13.30 -23.88
CA ASN A 258 0.37 -13.51 -25.04
C ASN A 258 1.02 -12.17 -25.47
N SER A 259 1.98 -12.24 -26.39
CA SER A 259 2.61 -11.06 -27.00
C SER A 259 1.62 -10.10 -27.69
N THR A 260 0.53 -10.63 -28.24
CA THR A 260 -0.56 -9.85 -28.88
C THR A 260 -1.50 -9.18 -27.88
N GLY A 261 -1.43 -9.52 -26.57
CA GLY A 261 -2.33 -9.02 -25.53
C GLY A 261 -3.55 -9.90 -25.24
N SER A 262 -3.77 -10.98 -25.98
CA SER A 262 -4.80 -11.96 -25.69
C SER A 262 -4.40 -12.85 -24.51
N THR A 263 -5.38 -13.31 -23.73
CA THR A 263 -5.14 -14.21 -22.60
C THR A 263 -4.92 -15.65 -23.11
N ILE A 264 -3.90 -16.31 -22.60
CA ILE A 264 -3.63 -17.71 -22.93
C ILE A 264 -4.56 -18.59 -22.10
N GLU A 265 -5.26 -19.54 -22.73
CA GLU A 265 -6.21 -20.45 -22.06
C GLU A 265 -5.54 -21.38 -21.05
N LEU A 266 -4.27 -21.72 -21.28
CA LEU A 266 -3.50 -22.56 -20.38
C LEU A 266 -2.97 -21.73 -19.21
N PRO A 267 -3.46 -21.94 -17.97
CA PRO A 267 -2.98 -21.19 -16.82
C PRO A 267 -1.63 -21.70 -16.34
N VAL A 268 -0.88 -20.84 -15.70
CA VAL A 268 0.27 -21.24 -14.91
C VAL A 268 -0.23 -21.66 -13.53
N LYS A 269 -0.27 -22.98 -13.28
CA LYS A 269 -0.77 -23.59 -12.05
C LYS A 269 0.23 -23.50 -10.90
N SER A 270 1.51 -23.51 -11.25
CA SER A 270 2.62 -23.40 -10.30
C SER A 270 2.74 -21.99 -9.73
N ASN A 271 3.39 -21.88 -8.58
CA ASN A 271 3.76 -20.62 -7.95
C ASN A 271 5.28 -20.40 -8.01
N TYR A 272 5.73 -19.22 -7.61
CA TYR A 272 7.16 -18.90 -7.63
C TYR A 272 7.95 -19.65 -6.54
N LYS A 273 7.33 -20.04 -5.43
CA LYS A 273 7.98 -20.78 -4.35
C LYS A 273 8.27 -22.24 -4.75
N GLU A 274 7.34 -22.88 -5.46
CA GLU A 274 7.52 -24.24 -6.00
C GLU A 274 8.45 -24.27 -7.19
N GLY A 275 8.53 -23.15 -7.94
CA GLY A 275 9.15 -23.07 -9.24
C GLY A 275 8.20 -23.41 -10.38
N LEU A 276 8.50 -22.91 -11.55
CA LEU A 276 7.69 -23.11 -12.76
C LEU A 276 8.25 -24.27 -13.57
N SER A 277 7.37 -25.05 -14.20
CA SER A 277 7.79 -26.01 -15.23
C SER A 277 8.35 -25.27 -16.46
N ILE A 278 9.08 -25.97 -17.32
CA ILE A 278 9.70 -25.38 -18.53
C ILE A 278 8.64 -24.71 -19.41
N LEU A 279 7.49 -25.37 -19.60
CA LEU A 279 6.40 -24.83 -20.42
C LEU A 279 5.76 -23.60 -19.77
N GLU A 280 5.48 -23.66 -18.47
CA GLU A 280 4.92 -22.53 -17.71
C GLU A 280 5.86 -21.33 -17.70
N TYR A 281 7.17 -21.57 -17.55
CA TYR A 281 8.17 -20.51 -17.66
C TYR A 281 8.17 -19.85 -19.03
N PHE A 282 8.14 -20.65 -20.09
CA PHE A 282 8.12 -20.15 -21.47
C PHE A 282 6.87 -19.30 -21.73
N ILE A 283 5.68 -19.79 -21.39
CA ILE A 283 4.41 -19.05 -21.53
C ILE A 283 4.46 -17.75 -20.73
N SER A 284 4.99 -17.82 -19.52
CA SER A 284 5.12 -16.68 -18.60
C SER A 284 6.06 -15.60 -19.14
N SER A 285 7.07 -15.95 -19.94
CA SER A 285 8.04 -15.02 -20.50
C SER A 285 7.44 -14.05 -21.53
N HIS A 286 6.35 -14.42 -22.20
CA HIS A 286 5.65 -13.53 -23.14
C HIS A 286 5.13 -12.27 -22.44
N GLY A 287 4.44 -12.44 -21.31
CA GLY A 287 3.93 -11.32 -20.53
C GLY A 287 5.02 -10.43 -19.94
N ALA A 288 6.13 -11.02 -19.49
CA ALA A 288 7.28 -10.27 -18.98
C ALA A 288 7.92 -9.41 -20.08
N ARG A 289 8.18 -9.98 -21.27
CA ARG A 289 8.73 -9.25 -22.40
C ARG A 289 7.79 -8.14 -22.87
N LYS A 290 6.48 -8.42 -22.96
CA LYS A 290 5.49 -7.40 -23.30
C LYS A 290 5.48 -6.26 -22.29
N GLY A 291 5.55 -6.56 -20.99
CA GLY A 291 5.61 -5.54 -19.94
C GLY A 291 6.83 -4.63 -20.06
N LEU A 292 8.01 -5.18 -20.37
CA LEU A 292 9.23 -4.38 -20.62
C LEU A 292 9.07 -3.47 -21.84
N THR A 293 8.52 -4.00 -22.94
CA THR A 293 8.28 -3.23 -24.16
C THR A 293 7.24 -2.14 -23.94
N ASP A 294 6.12 -2.47 -23.30
CA ASP A 294 5.05 -1.52 -22.99
C ASP A 294 5.56 -0.37 -22.10
N THR A 295 6.39 -0.67 -21.10
CA THR A 295 6.99 0.37 -20.24
C THR A 295 7.84 1.33 -21.07
N ALA A 296 8.69 0.82 -21.97
CA ALA A 296 9.56 1.65 -22.80
C ALA A 296 8.77 2.54 -23.78
N LEU A 297 7.69 2.01 -24.39
CA LEU A 297 6.89 2.74 -25.37
C LEU A 297 5.91 3.73 -24.72
N LYS A 298 5.23 3.33 -23.65
CA LYS A 298 4.21 4.16 -22.98
C LYS A 298 4.79 5.36 -22.23
N THR A 299 6.05 5.35 -21.87
CA THR A 299 6.71 6.54 -21.29
C THR A 299 6.73 7.70 -22.26
N ALA A 300 7.04 7.47 -23.55
CA ALA A 300 7.01 8.50 -24.57
C ALA A 300 5.60 9.01 -24.84
N GLU A 301 4.60 8.12 -24.92
CA GLU A 301 3.19 8.50 -25.12
C GLU A 301 2.65 9.32 -23.94
N SER A 302 2.96 8.91 -22.71
CA SER A 302 2.61 9.64 -21.49
C SER A 302 3.26 11.04 -21.45
N GLY A 303 4.54 11.12 -21.82
CA GLY A 303 5.24 12.41 -21.89
C GLY A 303 4.62 13.36 -22.92
N TYR A 304 4.27 12.86 -24.10
CA TYR A 304 3.59 13.66 -25.11
C TYR A 304 2.17 14.08 -24.71
N LEU A 305 1.42 13.19 -24.06
CA LEU A 305 0.09 13.52 -23.50
C LEU A 305 0.20 14.62 -22.45
N THR A 306 1.14 14.48 -21.50
CA THR A 306 1.39 15.48 -20.46
C THR A 306 1.73 16.84 -21.07
N ARG A 307 2.63 16.89 -22.06
CA ARG A 307 2.96 18.14 -22.76
C ARG A 307 1.73 18.81 -23.37
N ARG A 308 0.90 18.05 -24.10
CA ARG A 308 -0.33 18.60 -24.70
C ARG A 308 -1.31 19.11 -23.67
N LEU A 309 -1.45 18.42 -22.53
CA LEU A 309 -2.31 18.88 -21.42
C LEU A 309 -1.78 20.17 -20.79
N VAL A 310 -0.47 20.28 -20.60
CA VAL A 310 0.16 21.51 -20.09
C VAL A 310 -0.05 22.65 -21.06
N ASP A 311 0.17 22.44 -22.36
CA ASP A 311 -0.01 23.48 -23.39
C ASP A 311 -1.46 24.02 -23.43
N VAL A 312 -2.45 23.15 -23.18
CA VAL A 312 -3.88 23.60 -23.12
C VAL A 312 -4.22 24.23 -21.77
N ALA A 313 -3.66 23.73 -20.68
CA ALA A 313 -4.02 24.16 -19.33
C ALA A 313 -3.26 25.43 -18.87
N GLN A 314 -2.15 25.80 -19.51
CA GLN A 314 -1.33 26.95 -19.09
C GLN A 314 -2.07 28.30 -19.11
N ASP A 315 -3.10 28.43 -19.96
CA ASP A 315 -3.90 29.65 -20.08
C ASP A 315 -5.10 29.70 -19.13
N VAL A 316 -5.32 28.61 -18.35
CA VAL A 316 -6.42 28.53 -17.38
C VAL A 316 -6.02 29.30 -16.13
N MET A 317 -6.78 30.33 -15.79
CA MET A 317 -6.57 31.15 -14.61
C MET A 317 -7.76 31.03 -13.66
N ILE A 318 -7.47 30.95 -12.34
CA ILE A 318 -8.49 30.98 -11.31
C ILE A 318 -9.00 32.43 -11.20
N ALA A 319 -10.28 32.62 -11.46
CA ALA A 319 -10.91 33.98 -11.46
C ALA A 319 -11.55 34.33 -10.10
N ALA A 320 -11.92 33.31 -9.29
CA ALA A 320 -12.52 33.48 -7.96
C ALA A 320 -12.12 32.33 -7.07
N ASP A 321 -12.02 32.55 -5.75
CA ASP A 321 -11.68 31.48 -4.76
C ASP A 321 -12.82 30.49 -4.60
N ASP A 322 -14.05 30.95 -4.69
CA ASP A 322 -15.26 30.13 -4.64
C ASP A 322 -16.28 30.68 -5.66
N CYS A 323 -16.84 29.81 -6.48
CA CYS A 323 -17.89 30.16 -7.44
C CYS A 323 -19.28 30.20 -6.78
N GLY A 324 -19.42 29.77 -5.54
CA GLY A 324 -20.69 29.72 -4.82
C GLY A 324 -21.64 28.61 -5.28
N ASP A 325 -21.14 27.63 -6.04
CA ASP A 325 -21.92 26.48 -6.49
C ASP A 325 -22.04 25.47 -5.35
N THR A 326 -23.24 25.03 -5.05
CA THR A 326 -23.53 24.07 -3.97
C THR A 326 -24.07 22.80 -4.59
N GLU A 327 -23.24 22.00 -5.26
CA GLU A 327 -23.60 20.61 -5.57
C GLU A 327 -23.55 19.68 -4.37
#